data_97cbf458ca5658d7f1f3f6259610aaf6
#
_entry.id   97cbf458ca5658d7f1f3f6259610aaf6
#
_cell.length_a   1.000
_cell.length_b   1.000
_cell.length_c   1.000
_cell.angle_alpha   90.00
_cell.angle_beta   90.00
_cell.angle_gamma   90.00
#
_symmetry.space_group_name_H-M   'P 1'
#
loop_
_entity.id
_entity.type
_entity.pdbx_description
1 polymer ?
#
loop_
_entity_poly.entity_id
_entity_poly.type
_entity_poly.pdbx_seq_one_letter_code
_entity_poly.pdbx_strand_id
1 'polypeptide(L)'
;MTEIAVGARVVCGHFASWLDGAFRPDVFAHDIGITHDGWLAERVVLPAAALIRVPDALADFDVAGLASAALTAWNALVEICDVEAGDTVLCLGTGSVSLAALKIAKARGARVAITSSHDAKLKTARALGADIIVNYRTSPDWAAEVIAKTDGKGADIVIETGGVDTLGQSIAACAANARIIVVGVLPGEGPAIPNYLSLIIKNVTIHGIANGSRAMFVNLLDAMVADGMTTVVDRTFAFDDAPDAVRYFAAAGHLGKVMIAF
;
A
#
# COMPACT_ATOMS: atom_id res chain seq x y z
N MET A 1 8.99 -24.12 13.80
CA MET A 1 9.77 -23.14 13.00
C MET A 1 10.38 -23.91 11.84
N THR A 2 10.14 -23.46 10.61
CA THR A 2 10.80 -24.04 9.43
C THR A 2 12.26 -23.57 9.49
N GLU A 3 13.21 -24.50 9.51
CA GLU A 3 14.63 -24.17 9.50
C GLU A 3 14.98 -23.51 8.16
N ILE A 4 15.59 -22.31 8.20
CA ILE A 4 16.06 -21.61 7.01
C ILE A 4 17.44 -22.19 6.65
N ALA A 5 17.51 -22.88 5.53
CA ALA A 5 18.77 -23.46 5.05
C ALA A 5 19.72 -22.37 4.55
N VAL A 6 21.01 -22.61 4.66
CA VAL A 6 22.05 -21.74 4.05
C VAL A 6 21.86 -21.73 2.53
N GLY A 7 21.87 -20.52 1.94
CA GLY A 7 21.64 -20.31 0.51
C GLY A 7 20.15 -20.11 0.13
N ALA A 8 19.22 -20.22 1.09
CA ALA A 8 17.80 -19.92 0.82
C ALA A 8 17.60 -18.42 0.60
N ARG A 9 16.77 -18.06 -0.40
CA ARG A 9 16.28 -16.70 -0.55
C ARG A 9 15.27 -16.38 0.55
N VAL A 10 15.45 -15.23 1.21
CA VAL A 10 14.61 -14.84 2.34
C VAL A 10 14.17 -13.38 2.23
N VAL A 11 13.05 -13.08 2.86
CA VAL A 11 12.53 -11.72 3.06
C VAL A 11 12.05 -11.59 4.50
N CYS A 12 11.93 -10.35 4.98
CA CYS A 12 11.37 -10.04 6.29
C CYS A 12 10.44 -8.83 6.18
N GLY A 13 9.42 -8.77 7.00
CA GLY A 13 8.58 -7.58 7.16
C GLY A 13 9.28 -6.47 7.94
N HIS A 14 8.62 -5.34 8.05
CA HIS A 14 9.10 -4.15 8.77
C HIS A 14 9.34 -4.46 10.25
N PHE A 15 8.39 -5.14 10.89
CA PHE A 15 8.44 -5.45 12.32
C PHE A 15 8.95 -6.88 12.56
N ALA A 16 10.21 -7.00 12.95
CA ALA A 16 10.84 -8.30 13.17
C ALA A 16 10.17 -9.12 14.30
N SER A 17 9.48 -8.47 15.23
CA SER A 17 8.80 -9.12 16.37
C SER A 17 7.32 -9.42 16.15
N TRP A 18 6.68 -8.86 15.12
CA TRP A 18 5.27 -9.15 14.84
C TRP A 18 5.13 -10.38 13.96
N LEU A 19 5.21 -11.54 14.60
CA LEU A 19 5.17 -12.81 13.87
C LEU A 19 3.76 -13.16 13.41
N ASP A 20 2.74 -12.94 14.25
CA ASP A 20 1.33 -13.28 14.02
C ASP A 20 0.42 -12.58 15.02
N GLY A 21 -0.91 -12.70 14.79
CA GLY A 21 -1.95 -12.23 15.71
C GLY A 21 -2.18 -10.72 15.66
N ALA A 22 -2.96 -10.23 16.63
CA ALA A 22 -3.35 -8.84 16.71
C ALA A 22 -2.15 -7.89 16.87
N PHE A 23 -2.28 -6.69 16.31
CA PHE A 23 -1.30 -5.64 16.47
C PHE A 23 -1.09 -5.28 17.96
N ARG A 24 0.17 -5.07 18.34
CA ARG A 24 0.56 -4.56 19.66
C ARG A 24 1.60 -3.45 19.49
N PRO A 25 1.51 -2.35 20.26
CA PRO A 25 2.43 -1.22 20.13
C PRO A 25 3.91 -1.54 20.36
N ASP A 26 4.24 -2.62 21.09
CA ASP A 26 5.60 -3.06 21.36
C ASP A 26 6.36 -3.50 20.10
N VAL A 27 5.67 -3.78 18.98
CA VAL A 27 6.31 -4.12 17.71
C VAL A 27 7.18 -2.98 17.17
N PHE A 28 6.87 -1.71 17.50
CA PHE A 28 7.68 -0.56 17.10
C PHE A 28 9.08 -0.53 17.74
N ALA A 29 9.28 -1.26 18.83
CA ALA A 29 10.63 -1.42 19.40
C ALA A 29 11.57 -2.23 18.50
N HIS A 30 11.04 -2.93 17.50
CA HIS A 30 11.77 -3.82 16.59
C HIS A 30 11.47 -3.49 15.12
N ASP A 31 11.46 -2.19 14.80
CA ASP A 31 11.19 -1.66 13.46
C ASP A 31 12.49 -1.51 12.67
N ILE A 32 12.64 -2.33 11.64
CA ILE A 32 13.83 -2.41 10.79
C ILE A 32 13.94 -1.13 9.92
N GLY A 33 15.04 -0.43 10.05
CA GLY A 33 15.30 0.84 9.38
C GLY A 33 14.85 2.08 10.17
N ILE A 34 14.23 1.90 11.36
CA ILE A 34 13.83 3.00 12.25
C ILE A 34 14.46 2.82 13.64
N THR A 35 14.10 1.76 14.37
CA THR A 35 14.66 1.46 15.70
C THR A 35 15.85 0.49 15.64
N HIS A 36 16.01 -0.20 14.53
CA HIS A 36 17.11 -1.09 14.21
C HIS A 36 17.70 -0.71 12.85
N ASP A 37 18.93 -1.17 12.57
CA ASP A 37 19.57 -0.97 11.29
C ASP A 37 18.71 -1.49 10.13
N GLY A 38 18.73 -0.75 9.01
CA GLY A 38 18.00 -1.09 7.80
C GLY A 38 18.74 -2.08 6.91
N TRP A 39 18.15 -2.34 5.73
CA TRP A 39 18.63 -3.36 4.79
C TRP A 39 19.50 -2.81 3.66
N LEU A 40 19.76 -1.52 3.61
CA LEU A 40 20.66 -0.96 2.58
C LEU A 40 22.12 -1.27 2.96
N ALA A 41 22.47 -2.55 2.90
CA ALA A 41 23.75 -3.11 3.25
C ALA A 41 23.96 -4.46 2.56
N GLU A 42 25.23 -4.79 2.23
CA GLU A 42 25.60 -6.09 1.63
C GLU A 42 25.30 -7.29 2.56
N ARG A 43 25.28 -7.04 3.87
CA ARG A 43 25.03 -8.07 4.89
C ARG A 43 24.21 -7.52 6.04
N VAL A 44 23.21 -8.27 6.47
CA VAL A 44 22.34 -7.93 7.60
C VAL A 44 22.23 -9.12 8.54
N VAL A 45 22.02 -8.84 9.84
CA VAL A 45 21.75 -9.86 10.86
C VAL A 45 20.35 -9.66 11.39
N LEU A 46 19.53 -10.69 11.32
CA LEU A 46 18.13 -10.65 11.69
C LEU A 46 17.73 -11.87 12.51
N PRO A 47 16.70 -11.77 13.38
CA PRO A 47 16.14 -12.92 14.04
C PRO A 47 15.61 -13.95 13.03
N ALA A 48 16.06 -15.20 13.12
CA ALA A 48 15.63 -16.25 12.20
C ALA A 48 14.08 -16.44 12.18
N ALA A 49 13.42 -16.18 13.30
CA ALA A 49 11.96 -16.25 13.40
C ALA A 49 11.24 -15.22 12.54
N ALA A 50 11.88 -14.08 12.24
CA ALA A 50 11.31 -13.02 11.39
C ALA A 50 11.44 -13.32 9.89
N LEU A 51 12.35 -14.20 9.52
CA LEU A 51 12.61 -14.53 8.12
C LEU A 51 11.49 -15.37 7.50
N ILE A 52 11.23 -15.11 6.23
CA ILE A 52 10.28 -15.85 5.39
C ILE A 52 11.05 -16.35 4.18
N ARG A 53 10.95 -17.65 3.89
CA ARG A 53 11.51 -18.19 2.64
C ARG A 53 10.72 -17.63 1.45
N VAL A 54 11.42 -17.11 0.47
CA VAL A 54 10.81 -16.64 -0.78
C VAL A 54 10.44 -17.83 -1.65
N PRO A 55 9.19 -17.94 -2.14
CA PRO A 55 8.80 -18.95 -3.12
C PRO A 55 9.68 -18.88 -4.39
N ASP A 56 10.06 -20.02 -4.93
CA ASP A 56 10.94 -20.10 -6.10
C ASP A 56 10.30 -19.50 -7.37
N ALA A 57 8.97 -19.44 -7.42
CA ALA A 57 8.20 -18.82 -8.51
C ALA A 57 8.27 -17.29 -8.56
N LEU A 58 8.71 -16.63 -7.48
CA LEU A 58 8.78 -15.16 -7.40
C LEU A 58 10.21 -14.68 -7.69
N ALA A 59 10.31 -13.62 -8.50
CA ALA A 59 11.59 -12.96 -8.76
C ALA A 59 11.99 -12.06 -7.57
N ASP A 60 13.29 -11.80 -7.41
CA ASP A 60 13.80 -10.94 -6.32
C ASP A 60 13.19 -9.54 -6.36
N PHE A 61 13.06 -8.95 -7.56
CA PHE A 61 12.43 -7.65 -7.74
C PHE A 61 10.96 -7.60 -7.34
N ASP A 62 10.23 -8.71 -7.49
CA ASP A 62 8.84 -8.77 -7.04
C ASP A 62 8.75 -8.75 -5.51
N VAL A 63 9.67 -9.40 -4.83
CA VAL A 63 9.63 -9.60 -3.37
C VAL A 63 10.28 -8.46 -2.59
N ALA A 64 11.40 -7.91 -3.07
CA ALA A 64 12.15 -6.87 -2.36
C ALA A 64 11.31 -5.61 -2.04
N GLY A 65 10.33 -5.29 -2.89
CA GLY A 65 9.45 -4.13 -2.71
C GLY A 65 8.24 -4.34 -1.80
N LEU A 66 8.00 -5.55 -1.27
CA LEU A 66 6.73 -5.89 -0.62
C LEU A 66 6.66 -5.50 0.86
N ALA A 67 7.76 -5.59 1.59
CA ALA A 67 7.84 -5.55 3.05
C ALA A 67 7.13 -4.35 3.71
N SER A 68 7.08 -3.22 3.04
CA SER A 68 6.38 -2.02 3.52
C SER A 68 5.04 -1.84 2.79
N ALA A 69 5.06 -1.42 1.53
CA ALA A 69 3.88 -0.92 0.85
C ALA A 69 2.85 -2.01 0.50
N ALA A 70 3.29 -3.15 -0.04
CA ALA A 70 2.36 -4.20 -0.44
C ALA A 70 1.79 -4.93 0.79
N LEU A 71 2.60 -5.14 1.82
CA LEU A 71 2.13 -5.72 3.08
C LEU A 71 1.11 -4.81 3.79
N THR A 72 1.31 -3.48 3.74
CA THR A 72 0.33 -2.50 4.21
C THR A 72 -0.98 -2.60 3.42
N ALA A 73 -0.90 -2.66 2.10
CA ALA A 73 -2.09 -2.80 1.25
C ALA A 73 -2.82 -4.13 1.48
N TRP A 74 -2.09 -5.22 1.72
CA TRP A 74 -2.65 -6.53 2.08
C TRP A 74 -3.41 -6.46 3.41
N ASN A 75 -2.76 -5.95 4.45
CA ASN A 75 -3.40 -5.79 5.75
C ASN A 75 -4.68 -4.96 5.64
N ALA A 76 -4.62 -3.82 4.93
CA ALA A 76 -5.76 -2.95 4.72
C ALA A 76 -6.93 -3.64 4.02
N LEU A 77 -6.66 -4.28 2.88
CA LEU A 77 -7.70 -4.79 1.99
C LEU A 77 -8.19 -6.18 2.38
N VAL A 78 -7.27 -7.07 2.78
CA VAL A 78 -7.59 -8.48 3.02
C VAL A 78 -7.91 -8.73 4.49
N GLU A 79 -7.02 -8.33 5.38
CA GLU A 79 -7.13 -8.69 6.80
C GLU A 79 -8.17 -7.81 7.53
N ILE A 80 -8.28 -6.52 7.20
CA ILE A 80 -9.18 -5.58 7.87
C ILE A 80 -10.49 -5.40 7.10
N CYS A 81 -10.40 -5.21 5.79
CA CYS A 81 -11.59 -4.90 4.99
C CYS A 81 -12.25 -6.13 4.37
N ASP A 82 -11.58 -7.30 4.33
CA ASP A 82 -12.11 -8.49 3.64
C ASP A 82 -12.70 -8.12 2.26
N VAL A 83 -11.85 -7.47 1.44
CA VAL A 83 -12.26 -6.94 0.14
C VAL A 83 -12.76 -8.05 -0.78
N GLU A 84 -13.92 -7.83 -1.41
CA GLU A 84 -14.60 -8.81 -2.25
C GLU A 84 -15.06 -8.26 -3.60
N ALA A 85 -15.51 -9.16 -4.46
CA ALA A 85 -16.11 -8.78 -5.74
C ALA A 85 -17.38 -7.93 -5.52
N GLY A 86 -17.46 -6.79 -6.23
CA GLY A 86 -18.53 -5.80 -6.07
C GLY A 86 -18.17 -4.59 -5.23
N ASP A 87 -17.10 -4.68 -4.41
CA ASP A 87 -16.53 -3.50 -3.75
C ASP A 87 -15.91 -2.54 -4.74
N THR A 88 -15.96 -1.26 -4.43
CA THR A 88 -15.19 -0.20 -5.08
C THR A 88 -14.10 0.29 -4.13
N VAL A 89 -12.84 0.08 -4.50
CA VAL A 89 -11.67 0.53 -3.73
C VAL A 89 -11.14 1.83 -4.32
N LEU A 90 -11.06 2.88 -3.52
CA LEU A 90 -10.44 4.15 -3.90
C LEU A 90 -9.01 4.20 -3.37
N CYS A 91 -8.04 4.34 -4.28
CA CYS A 91 -6.63 4.49 -3.98
C CYS A 91 -6.18 5.93 -4.25
N LEU A 92 -5.56 6.59 -3.28
CA LEU A 92 -5.06 7.95 -3.45
C LEU A 92 -3.63 7.95 -3.98
N GLY A 93 -3.42 8.63 -5.11
CA GLY A 93 -2.12 8.69 -5.78
C GLY A 93 -1.71 7.38 -6.47
N THR A 94 -0.52 7.41 -7.09
CA THR A 94 0.07 6.28 -7.82
C THR A 94 1.39 5.83 -7.21
N GLY A 95 1.50 5.96 -5.90
CA GLY A 95 2.61 5.45 -5.11
C GLY A 95 2.54 3.93 -4.89
N SER A 96 3.55 3.41 -4.21
CA SER A 96 3.72 1.95 -4.02
C SER A 96 2.53 1.29 -3.31
N VAL A 97 1.95 1.93 -2.28
CA VAL A 97 0.79 1.37 -1.55
C VAL A 97 -0.43 1.31 -2.46
N SER A 98 -0.73 2.42 -3.16
CA SER A 98 -1.90 2.51 -4.05
C SER A 98 -1.82 1.53 -5.22
N LEU A 99 -0.65 1.30 -5.81
CA LEU A 99 -0.49 0.35 -6.91
C LEU A 99 -0.49 -1.11 -6.42
N ALA A 100 0.01 -1.39 -5.22
CA ALA A 100 -0.15 -2.70 -4.60
C ALA A 100 -1.63 -2.96 -4.27
N ALA A 101 -2.33 -1.97 -3.69
CA ALA A 101 -3.76 -2.05 -3.41
C ALA A 101 -4.58 -2.27 -4.68
N LEU A 102 -4.25 -1.58 -5.78
CA LEU A 102 -4.87 -1.81 -7.09
C LEU A 102 -4.77 -3.29 -7.50
N LYS A 103 -3.57 -3.87 -7.46
CA LYS A 103 -3.37 -5.27 -7.87
C LYS A 103 -4.09 -6.26 -6.97
N ILE A 104 -4.01 -6.08 -5.65
CA ILE A 104 -4.69 -6.93 -4.67
C ILE A 104 -6.21 -6.83 -4.86
N ALA A 105 -6.77 -5.63 -4.95
CA ALA A 105 -8.20 -5.42 -5.15
C ALA A 105 -8.70 -6.05 -6.46
N LYS A 106 -7.94 -5.91 -7.57
CA LYS A 106 -8.27 -6.54 -8.85
C LYS A 106 -8.24 -8.06 -8.78
N ALA A 107 -7.25 -8.66 -8.09
CA ALA A 107 -7.20 -10.10 -7.88
C ALA A 107 -8.40 -10.62 -7.06
N ARG A 108 -8.98 -9.78 -6.20
CA ARG A 108 -10.21 -10.07 -5.43
C ARG A 108 -11.51 -9.74 -6.18
N GLY A 109 -11.44 -9.29 -7.45
CA GLY A 109 -12.60 -8.97 -8.27
C GLY A 109 -13.25 -7.61 -7.99
N ALA A 110 -12.64 -6.77 -7.16
CA ALA A 110 -13.13 -5.43 -6.87
C ALA A 110 -12.92 -4.45 -8.05
N ARG A 111 -13.73 -3.38 -8.09
CA ARG A 111 -13.49 -2.20 -8.93
C ARG A 111 -12.49 -1.30 -8.24
N VAL A 112 -11.61 -0.66 -9.00
CA VAL A 112 -10.62 0.26 -8.45
C VAL A 112 -10.71 1.64 -9.06
N ALA A 113 -10.92 2.64 -8.22
CA ALA A 113 -10.74 4.05 -8.52
C ALA A 113 -9.36 4.49 -8.05
N ILE A 114 -8.63 5.27 -8.85
CA ILE A 114 -7.31 5.79 -8.49
C ILE A 114 -7.18 7.26 -8.85
N THR A 115 -6.59 8.04 -7.95
CA THR A 115 -6.33 9.46 -8.20
C THR A 115 -4.85 9.69 -8.51
N SER A 116 -4.53 10.75 -9.23
CA SER A 116 -3.15 11.22 -9.43
C SER A 116 -3.12 12.67 -9.85
N SER A 117 -1.95 13.33 -9.78
CA SER A 117 -1.73 14.68 -10.32
C SER A 117 -1.31 14.70 -11.79
N HIS A 118 -1.04 13.54 -12.41
CA HIS A 118 -0.48 13.44 -13.76
C HIS A 118 -1.21 12.42 -14.61
N ASP A 119 -1.68 12.84 -15.79
CA ASP A 119 -2.42 11.96 -16.71
C ASP A 119 -1.58 10.78 -17.22
N ALA A 120 -0.26 10.96 -17.38
CA ALA A 120 0.63 9.86 -17.76
C ALA A 120 0.62 8.73 -16.72
N LYS A 121 0.67 9.07 -15.42
CA LYS A 121 0.58 8.10 -14.31
C LYS A 121 -0.79 7.43 -14.27
N LEU A 122 -1.86 8.19 -14.51
CA LEU A 122 -3.22 7.66 -14.60
C LEU A 122 -3.40 6.69 -15.77
N LYS A 123 -2.80 7.01 -16.93
CA LYS A 123 -2.78 6.09 -18.08
C LYS A 123 -2.10 4.76 -17.73
N THR A 124 -0.99 4.81 -17.03
CA THR A 124 -0.31 3.60 -16.54
C THR A 124 -1.18 2.83 -15.53
N ALA A 125 -1.79 3.52 -14.57
CA ALA A 125 -2.71 2.88 -13.62
C ALA A 125 -3.90 2.21 -14.32
N ARG A 126 -4.44 2.84 -15.37
CA ARG A 126 -5.49 2.24 -16.23
C ARG A 126 -5.00 0.95 -16.91
N ALA A 127 -3.80 0.97 -17.47
CA ALA A 127 -3.21 -0.22 -18.09
C ALA A 127 -2.93 -1.35 -17.08
N LEU A 128 -2.72 -1.01 -15.80
CA LEU A 128 -2.58 -1.94 -14.69
C LEU A 128 -3.93 -2.46 -14.13
N GLY A 129 -5.07 -2.01 -14.68
CA GLY A 129 -6.39 -2.50 -14.33
C GLY A 129 -7.28 -1.55 -13.53
N ALA A 130 -6.88 -0.28 -13.31
CA ALA A 130 -7.77 0.69 -12.67
C ALA A 130 -9.02 0.95 -13.53
N ASP A 131 -10.21 0.79 -12.95
CA ASP A 131 -11.49 0.96 -13.65
C ASP A 131 -11.88 2.44 -13.76
N ILE A 132 -11.50 3.24 -12.78
CA ILE A 132 -11.80 4.66 -12.67
C ILE A 132 -10.49 5.42 -12.41
N ILE A 133 -10.24 6.46 -13.18
CA ILE A 133 -9.09 7.35 -12.97
C ILE A 133 -9.58 8.79 -12.80
N VAL A 134 -8.96 9.52 -11.87
CA VAL A 134 -9.29 10.92 -11.56
C VAL A 134 -8.03 11.73 -11.40
N ASN A 135 -7.89 12.81 -12.18
CA ASN A 135 -6.82 13.77 -12.03
C ASN A 135 -7.25 14.88 -11.08
N TYR A 136 -6.75 14.87 -9.85
CA TYR A 136 -7.14 15.85 -8.83
C TYR A 136 -6.63 17.26 -9.08
N ARG A 137 -5.71 17.49 -10.05
CA ARG A 137 -5.33 18.85 -10.47
C ARG A 137 -6.32 19.48 -11.42
N THR A 138 -6.92 18.67 -12.30
CA THR A 138 -7.96 19.14 -13.23
C THR A 138 -9.35 19.05 -12.63
N SER A 139 -9.54 18.17 -11.63
CA SER A 139 -10.78 17.99 -10.87
C SER A 139 -10.48 18.16 -9.38
N PRO A 140 -10.38 19.41 -8.88
CA PRO A 140 -10.08 19.66 -7.47
C PRO A 140 -11.11 19.05 -6.50
N ASP A 141 -12.38 19.00 -6.88
CA ASP A 141 -13.42 18.21 -6.20
C ASP A 141 -13.42 16.76 -6.75
N TRP A 142 -12.33 16.05 -6.48
CA TRP A 142 -12.17 14.69 -6.94
C TRP A 142 -13.15 13.70 -6.27
N ALA A 143 -13.66 14.05 -5.09
CA ALA A 143 -14.67 13.26 -4.42
C ALA A 143 -15.98 13.21 -5.21
N ALA A 144 -16.47 14.37 -5.70
CA ALA A 144 -17.65 14.44 -6.54
C ALA A 144 -17.46 13.64 -7.85
N GLU A 145 -16.26 13.68 -8.43
CA GLU A 145 -15.95 12.91 -9.64
C GLU A 145 -15.94 11.38 -9.38
N VAL A 146 -15.40 10.93 -8.23
CA VAL A 146 -15.48 9.53 -7.83
C VAL A 146 -16.93 9.09 -7.66
N ILE A 147 -17.76 9.89 -6.95
CA ILE A 147 -19.18 9.61 -6.79
C ILE A 147 -19.87 9.48 -8.16
N ALA A 148 -19.65 10.44 -9.06
CA ALA A 148 -20.26 10.43 -10.40
C ALA A 148 -19.85 9.18 -11.21
N LYS A 149 -18.57 8.80 -11.16
CA LYS A 149 -18.04 7.63 -11.89
C LYS A 149 -18.36 6.28 -11.24
N THR A 150 -18.94 6.29 -10.05
CA THR A 150 -19.45 5.11 -9.34
C THR A 150 -20.97 5.07 -9.31
N ASP A 151 -21.62 5.72 -10.29
CA ASP A 151 -23.09 5.75 -10.45
C ASP A 151 -23.82 6.30 -9.20
N GLY A 152 -23.19 7.24 -8.50
CA GLY A 152 -23.69 7.88 -7.28
C GLY A 152 -23.42 7.11 -5.99
N LYS A 153 -22.85 5.90 -6.06
CA LYS A 153 -22.61 5.05 -4.87
C LYS A 153 -21.43 5.55 -4.02
N GLY A 154 -20.30 5.84 -4.63
CA GLY A 154 -19.03 6.13 -3.96
C GLY A 154 -18.17 4.87 -3.74
N ALA A 155 -17.09 5.03 -2.97
CA ALA A 155 -16.14 3.96 -2.66
C ALA A 155 -16.51 3.22 -1.37
N ASP A 156 -16.46 1.90 -1.39
CA ASP A 156 -16.71 1.03 -0.23
C ASP A 156 -15.47 0.98 0.68
N ILE A 157 -14.26 1.08 0.09
CA ILE A 157 -13.00 1.08 0.81
C ILE A 157 -12.14 2.22 0.26
N VAL A 158 -11.52 2.99 1.16
CA VAL A 158 -10.56 4.05 0.80
C VAL A 158 -9.22 3.75 1.42
N ILE A 159 -8.17 3.67 0.59
CA ILE A 159 -6.77 3.60 1.02
C ILE A 159 -6.24 5.04 1.11
N GLU A 160 -6.29 5.60 2.32
CA GLU A 160 -5.94 7.00 2.59
C GLU A 160 -4.42 7.13 2.84
N THR A 161 -3.72 7.60 1.80
CA THR A 161 -2.26 7.77 1.82
C THR A 161 -1.82 9.24 1.88
N GLY A 162 -2.76 10.19 1.83
CA GLY A 162 -2.44 11.62 1.77
C GLY A 162 -2.40 12.29 3.14
N GLY A 163 -3.31 11.95 4.05
CA GLY A 163 -3.37 12.56 5.38
C GLY A 163 -4.39 13.70 5.47
N VAL A 164 -4.06 14.76 6.24
CA VAL A 164 -5.04 15.81 6.62
C VAL A 164 -5.64 16.56 5.43
N ASP A 165 -4.90 16.76 4.36
CA ASP A 165 -5.38 17.51 3.18
C ASP A 165 -6.35 16.71 2.30
N THR A 166 -6.36 15.38 2.42
CA THR A 166 -7.19 14.50 1.59
C THR A 166 -8.36 13.87 2.33
N LEU A 167 -8.25 13.72 3.66
CA LEU A 167 -9.24 12.99 4.47
C LEU A 167 -10.66 13.51 4.30
N GLY A 168 -10.85 14.84 4.21
CA GLY A 168 -12.18 15.43 4.01
C GLY A 168 -12.85 14.98 2.71
N GLN A 169 -12.10 14.95 1.62
CA GLN A 169 -12.60 14.44 0.34
C GLN A 169 -12.72 12.91 0.31
N SER A 170 -11.83 12.19 1.01
CA SER A 170 -11.95 10.74 1.19
C SER A 170 -13.28 10.37 1.84
N ILE A 171 -13.69 11.09 2.90
CA ILE A 171 -15.00 10.91 3.53
C ILE A 171 -16.14 11.27 2.56
N ALA A 172 -16.00 12.35 1.80
CA ALA A 172 -17.00 12.75 0.82
C ALA A 172 -17.17 11.71 -0.31
N ALA A 173 -16.09 11.05 -0.73
CA ALA A 173 -16.09 10.03 -1.78
C ALA A 173 -16.64 8.67 -1.33
N CYS A 174 -16.83 8.45 -0.02
CA CYS A 174 -17.30 7.18 0.54
C CYS A 174 -18.73 6.83 0.13
N ALA A 175 -18.98 5.55 -0.05
CA ALA A 175 -20.30 4.93 -0.01
C ALA A 175 -20.84 4.88 1.43
N ALA A 176 -22.10 4.45 1.59
CA ALA A 176 -22.62 4.11 2.92
C ALA A 176 -21.92 2.86 3.47
N ASN A 177 -21.61 2.85 4.77
CA ASN A 177 -20.84 1.81 5.48
C ASN A 177 -19.40 1.64 5.00
N ALA A 178 -18.82 2.64 4.35
CA ALA A 178 -17.46 2.57 3.85
C ALA A 178 -16.42 2.50 4.98
N ARG A 179 -15.25 1.99 4.62
CA ARG A 179 -14.08 1.86 5.50
C ARG A 179 -12.93 2.68 4.92
N ILE A 180 -12.45 3.65 5.68
CA ILE A 180 -11.25 4.43 5.34
C ILE A 180 -10.09 3.87 6.13
N ILE A 181 -9.08 3.35 5.44
CA ILE A 181 -7.86 2.84 6.05
C ILE A 181 -6.79 3.91 5.94
N VAL A 182 -6.43 4.48 7.09
CA VAL A 182 -5.42 5.55 7.20
C VAL A 182 -4.03 4.92 7.25
N VAL A 183 -3.25 5.18 6.20
CA VAL A 183 -1.89 4.70 5.99
C VAL A 183 -0.90 5.87 6.01
N GLY A 184 -1.24 6.95 5.30
CA GLY A 184 -0.39 8.12 5.14
C GLY A 184 -0.62 9.18 6.21
N VAL A 185 0.45 9.84 6.58
CA VAL A 185 0.46 10.93 7.58
C VAL A 185 1.20 12.14 7.02
N LEU A 186 1.02 12.43 5.73
CA LEU A 186 1.66 13.59 5.13
C LEU A 186 1.17 14.86 5.84
N PRO A 187 2.10 15.76 6.19
CA PRO A 187 1.73 17.04 6.78
C PRO A 187 0.92 17.86 5.77
N GLY A 188 -0.01 18.67 6.26
CA GLY A 188 -0.84 19.53 5.43
C GLY A 188 -1.53 20.61 6.25
N GLU A 189 -2.21 21.52 5.57
CA GLU A 189 -2.97 22.64 6.15
C GLU A 189 -4.48 22.37 6.18
N GLY A 190 -4.90 21.15 5.85
CA GLY A 190 -6.31 20.76 5.82
C GLY A 190 -7.00 20.99 7.17
N PRO A 191 -8.34 21.01 7.20
CA PRO A 191 -9.07 21.21 8.44
C PRO A 191 -8.70 20.09 9.42
N ALA A 192 -8.29 20.49 10.63
CA ALA A 192 -7.92 19.56 11.70
C ALA A 192 -9.10 18.65 12.11
N ILE A 193 -10.31 19.01 11.73
CA ILE A 193 -11.55 18.32 12.09
C ILE A 193 -12.27 17.90 10.80
N PRO A 194 -12.43 16.60 10.51
CA PRO A 194 -13.22 16.14 9.40
C PRO A 194 -14.71 16.49 9.59
N ASN A 195 -15.48 16.48 8.51
CA ASN A 195 -16.92 16.66 8.58
C ASN A 195 -17.60 15.46 9.26
N TYR A 196 -17.75 15.53 10.57
CA TYR A 196 -18.39 14.46 11.37
C TYR A 196 -19.81 14.11 10.93
N LEU A 197 -20.56 15.09 10.40
CA LEU A 197 -21.92 14.81 9.92
C LEU A 197 -21.88 13.84 8.74
N SER A 198 -20.93 14.00 7.83
CA SER A 198 -20.75 13.07 6.70
C SER A 198 -20.37 11.66 7.17
N LEU A 199 -19.54 11.52 8.20
CA LEU A 199 -19.23 10.22 8.82
C LEU A 199 -20.49 9.54 9.37
N ILE A 200 -21.34 10.31 10.10
CA ILE A 200 -22.55 9.79 10.71
C ILE A 200 -23.57 9.38 9.64
N ILE A 201 -23.86 10.26 8.67
CA ILE A 201 -24.85 10.02 7.63
C ILE A 201 -24.51 8.79 6.77
N LYS A 202 -23.20 8.60 6.50
CA LYS A 202 -22.71 7.49 5.68
C LYS A 202 -22.29 6.27 6.52
N ASN A 203 -22.34 6.34 7.86
CA ASN A 203 -21.87 5.28 8.75
C ASN A 203 -20.44 4.82 8.43
N VAL A 204 -19.51 5.76 8.22
CA VAL A 204 -18.14 5.48 7.81
C VAL A 204 -17.29 5.06 9.01
N THR A 205 -16.48 4.02 8.83
CA THR A 205 -15.43 3.64 9.78
C THR A 205 -14.08 4.16 9.31
N ILE A 206 -13.30 4.77 10.22
CA ILE A 206 -11.91 5.16 9.97
C ILE A 206 -11.01 4.28 10.84
N HIS A 207 -10.06 3.60 10.21
CA HIS A 207 -9.14 2.66 10.84
C HIS A 207 -7.69 3.02 10.50
N GLY A 208 -6.86 3.29 11.50
CA GLY A 208 -5.42 3.48 11.34
C GLY A 208 -4.69 2.14 11.36
N ILE A 209 -3.72 1.93 10.48
CA ILE A 209 -2.93 0.70 10.45
C ILE A 209 -1.44 0.97 10.50
N ALA A 210 -0.70 0.05 11.11
CA ALA A 210 0.73 -0.10 10.92
C ALA A 210 0.97 -1.33 10.06
N ASN A 211 1.72 -1.21 8.99
CA ASN A 211 2.18 -2.30 8.10
C ASN A 211 1.41 -3.64 8.24
N GLY A 212 2.12 -4.77 8.55
CA GLY A 212 1.53 -6.09 8.74
C GLY A 212 2.48 -7.07 9.42
N SER A 213 1.93 -8.21 9.86
CA SER A 213 2.69 -9.28 10.51
C SER A 213 3.44 -10.16 9.51
N ARG A 214 4.36 -10.99 10.03
CA ARG A 214 5.03 -12.03 9.24
C ARG A 214 4.02 -13.02 8.62
N ALA A 215 2.99 -13.42 9.36
CA ALA A 215 1.95 -14.32 8.86
C ALA A 215 1.19 -13.70 7.67
N MET A 216 0.79 -12.44 7.76
CA MET A 216 0.18 -11.70 6.66
C MET A 216 1.11 -11.63 5.43
N PHE A 217 2.42 -11.51 5.66
CA PHE A 217 3.38 -11.47 4.56
C PHE A 217 3.49 -12.83 3.86
N VAL A 218 3.44 -13.94 4.59
CA VAL A 218 3.35 -15.28 3.99
C VAL A 218 2.12 -15.40 3.11
N ASN A 219 0.94 -15.00 3.62
CA ASN A 219 -0.31 -15.01 2.86
C ASN A 219 -0.22 -14.15 1.59
N LEU A 220 0.42 -12.97 1.67
CA LEU A 220 0.67 -12.12 0.50
C LEU A 220 1.54 -12.81 -0.55
N LEU A 221 2.64 -13.48 -0.13
CA LEU A 221 3.52 -14.20 -1.05
C LEU A 221 2.79 -15.36 -1.73
N ASP A 222 1.98 -16.10 -1.00
CA ASP A 222 1.17 -17.20 -1.53
C ASP A 222 0.14 -16.68 -2.56
N ALA A 223 -0.52 -15.56 -2.25
CA ALA A 223 -1.45 -14.92 -3.19
C ALA A 223 -0.73 -14.40 -4.45
N MET A 224 0.47 -13.84 -4.31
CA MET A 224 1.25 -13.40 -5.48
C MET A 224 1.58 -14.55 -6.42
N VAL A 225 1.92 -15.72 -5.87
CA VAL A 225 2.15 -16.93 -6.69
C VAL A 225 0.85 -17.38 -7.36
N ALA A 226 -0.24 -17.46 -6.61
CA ALA A 226 -1.53 -17.97 -7.09
C ALA A 226 -2.13 -17.07 -8.19
N ASP A 227 -2.05 -15.75 -8.01
CA ASP A 227 -2.69 -14.76 -8.89
C ASP A 227 -1.73 -14.19 -9.95
N GLY A 228 -0.46 -14.60 -9.97
CA GLY A 228 0.56 -14.09 -10.88
C GLY A 228 0.84 -12.59 -10.69
N MET A 229 0.69 -12.07 -9.47
CA MET A 229 0.92 -10.66 -9.19
C MET A 229 2.41 -10.32 -9.18
N THR A 230 2.76 -9.15 -9.74
CA THR A 230 4.13 -8.62 -9.79
C THR A 230 4.20 -7.24 -9.17
N THR A 231 5.37 -6.85 -8.69
CA THR A 231 5.61 -5.49 -8.18
C THR A 231 5.74 -4.48 -9.34
N VAL A 232 5.11 -3.32 -9.19
CA VAL A 232 5.27 -2.21 -10.15
C VAL A 232 6.53 -1.45 -9.81
N VAL A 233 7.56 -1.59 -10.65
CA VAL A 233 8.86 -0.93 -10.49
C VAL A 233 8.97 0.20 -11.51
N ASP A 234 9.26 1.41 -11.03
CA ASP A 234 9.48 2.59 -11.86
C ASP A 234 10.91 2.64 -12.39
N ARG A 235 11.87 2.49 -11.48
CA ARG A 235 13.30 2.53 -11.79
C ARG A 235 14.13 1.70 -10.82
N THR A 236 15.20 1.11 -11.35
CA THR A 236 16.24 0.42 -10.57
C THR A 236 17.55 1.17 -10.69
N PHE A 237 18.24 1.34 -9.56
CA PHE A 237 19.57 1.92 -9.45
C PHE A 237 20.57 0.85 -9.00
N ALA A 238 21.84 0.98 -9.38
CA ALA A 238 22.90 0.17 -8.80
C ALA A 238 23.13 0.57 -7.32
N PHE A 239 23.71 -0.31 -6.53
CA PHE A 239 23.99 -0.04 -5.11
C PHE A 239 24.85 1.20 -4.90
N ASP A 240 25.88 1.38 -5.73
CA ASP A 240 26.75 2.57 -5.67
C ASP A 240 26.02 3.88 -5.98
N ASP A 241 24.90 3.82 -6.69
CA ASP A 241 24.02 4.95 -7.02
C ASP A 241 22.89 5.16 -5.98
N ALA A 242 22.94 4.51 -4.82
CA ALA A 242 21.93 4.64 -3.78
C ALA A 242 21.60 6.09 -3.39
N PRO A 243 22.58 7.04 -3.30
CA PRO A 243 22.25 8.45 -3.07
C PRO A 243 21.39 9.09 -4.18
N ASP A 244 21.58 8.67 -5.43
CA ASP A 244 20.76 9.14 -6.56
C ASP A 244 19.35 8.53 -6.53
N ALA A 245 19.22 7.26 -6.14
CA ALA A 245 17.93 6.63 -5.90
C ALA A 245 17.12 7.37 -4.83
N VAL A 246 17.73 7.77 -3.73
CA VAL A 246 17.10 8.56 -2.66
C VAL A 246 16.66 9.92 -3.17
N ARG A 247 17.51 10.64 -3.93
CA ARG A 247 17.16 11.94 -4.53
C ARG A 247 15.99 11.80 -5.53
N TYR A 248 16.03 10.76 -6.36
CA TYR A 248 14.95 10.46 -7.31
C TYR A 248 13.63 10.18 -6.61
N PHE A 249 13.68 9.38 -5.54
CA PHE A 249 12.50 9.08 -4.71
C PHE A 249 11.93 10.34 -4.05
N ALA A 250 12.80 11.18 -3.46
CA ALA A 250 12.42 12.42 -2.78
C ALA A 250 11.76 13.44 -3.71
N ALA A 251 12.10 13.43 -5.02
CA ALA A 251 11.46 14.28 -6.01
C ALA A 251 9.99 13.91 -6.30
N ALA A 252 9.48 12.83 -5.73
CA ALA A 252 8.08 12.36 -5.79
C ALA A 252 7.51 12.20 -7.22
N GLY A 253 8.38 12.15 -8.24
CA GLY A 253 8.01 11.98 -9.65
C GLY A 253 7.73 10.53 -10.05
N HIS A 254 8.17 9.56 -9.26
CA HIS A 254 8.09 8.13 -9.54
C HIS A 254 6.67 7.56 -9.50
N LEU A 255 6.50 6.36 -10.06
CA LEU A 255 5.28 5.56 -10.03
C LEU A 255 5.63 4.17 -9.43
N GLY A 256 4.93 3.75 -8.37
CA GLY A 256 5.24 2.47 -7.73
C GLY A 256 6.55 2.48 -6.95
N LYS A 257 7.43 1.53 -7.21
CA LYS A 257 8.68 1.32 -6.48
C LYS A 257 9.91 1.86 -7.19
N VAL A 258 10.83 2.45 -6.41
CA VAL A 258 12.22 2.68 -6.79
C VAL A 258 13.06 1.60 -6.11
N MET A 259 13.88 0.90 -6.87
CA MET A 259 14.68 -0.23 -6.41
C MET A 259 16.18 0.10 -6.42
N ILE A 260 16.91 -0.54 -5.54
CA ILE A 260 18.38 -0.56 -5.53
C ILE A 260 18.81 -2.03 -5.63
N ALA A 261 19.69 -2.34 -6.58
CA ALA A 261 20.21 -3.68 -6.83
C ALA A 261 21.71 -3.74 -6.53
N PHE A 262 22.13 -4.86 -5.96
CA PHE A 262 23.53 -5.19 -5.69
C PHE A 262 24.18 -5.88 -6.89
#